data_d079c001c8b7a3b6eea9fc1d942e5d84
#
_entry.id   d079c001c8b7a3b6eea9fc1d942e5d84
#
_cell.length_a   1.000
_cell.length_b   1.000
_cell.length_c   1.000
_cell.angle_alpha   90.00
_cell.angle_beta   90.00
_cell.angle_gamma   90.00
#
_symmetry.space_group_name_H-M   'P 1'
#
loop_
_entity.id
_entity.type
_entity.pdbx_description
1 polymer ?
#
loop_
_entity_poly.entity_id
_entity_poly.type
_entity_poly.pdbx_seq_one_letter_code
_entity_poly.pdbx_strand_id
1 'polypeptide(L)'
;MNIQGKWTLITGASRGVGREIARAMASLGSNLILQSRALEHMAPLIEELKPKGVKLKAVACDLESEKSIQAMLQEIDSMGVIVDFVFNNAGLQVPYCPDFYSNKREDYVQSFAVNCLAPVQIAYHFLPKMVANQFGRIVMTTSGIADQPELMGYACAKAALTKFVADFACKFNGTNVMMNVMDPGWLRTDLGGPNAPNSVESVIPGALVGALLDDQKSGRWFNAQDYAGLSIEEALLKAKNK
;
A
#
# COMPACT_ATOMS: atom_id res chain seq x y z
N MET A 1 3.09 -8.36 -17.49
CA MET A 1 3.74 -9.27 -16.51
C MET A 1 2.74 -10.32 -16.05
N ASN A 2 3.12 -11.60 -15.96
CA ASN A 2 2.27 -12.66 -15.37
C ASN A 2 2.52 -12.70 -13.84
N ILE A 3 1.43 -12.60 -13.06
CA ILE A 3 1.50 -12.63 -11.59
C ILE A 3 0.78 -13.83 -10.98
N GLN A 4 0.30 -14.75 -11.81
CA GLN A 4 -0.41 -15.95 -11.34
C GLN A 4 0.46 -16.77 -10.38
N GLY A 5 -0.07 -17.07 -9.21
CA GLY A 5 0.63 -17.84 -8.16
C GLY A 5 1.66 -17.07 -7.34
N LYS A 6 2.02 -15.84 -7.73
CA LYS A 6 2.89 -14.95 -6.94
C LYS A 6 2.18 -14.50 -5.65
N TRP A 7 2.95 -14.17 -4.62
CA TRP A 7 2.39 -13.74 -3.34
C TRP A 7 2.41 -12.22 -3.17
N THR A 8 1.27 -11.68 -2.78
CA THR A 8 1.07 -10.26 -2.49
C THR A 8 0.71 -10.06 -1.02
N LEU A 9 1.52 -9.30 -0.29
CA LEU A 9 1.16 -8.74 1.02
C LEU A 9 0.43 -7.41 0.83
N ILE A 10 -0.71 -7.25 1.49
CA ILE A 10 -1.48 -5.99 1.48
C ILE A 10 -1.77 -5.59 2.93
N THR A 11 -1.22 -4.46 3.37
CA THR A 11 -1.56 -3.90 4.68
C THR A 11 -2.85 -3.09 4.60
N GLY A 12 -3.66 -3.14 5.68
CA GLY A 12 -4.96 -2.47 5.70
C GLY A 12 -5.96 -3.04 4.68
N ALA A 13 -5.96 -4.36 4.48
CA ALA A 13 -6.73 -5.03 3.43
C ALA A 13 -8.23 -5.14 3.71
N SER A 14 -8.68 -4.94 4.95
CA SER A 14 -10.06 -5.24 5.37
C SER A 14 -11.11 -4.30 4.75
N ARG A 15 -10.74 -3.10 4.32
CA ARG A 15 -11.65 -2.07 3.78
C ARG A 15 -10.92 -1.09 2.86
N GLY A 16 -11.72 -0.21 2.24
CA GLY A 16 -11.21 0.90 1.44
C GLY A 16 -10.29 0.45 0.31
N VAL A 17 -9.25 1.22 0.06
CA VAL A 17 -8.27 1.01 -1.02
C VAL A 17 -7.62 -0.38 -0.95
N GLY A 18 -7.24 -0.84 0.25
CA GLY A 18 -6.60 -2.15 0.42
C GLY A 18 -7.50 -3.32 0.01
N ARG A 19 -8.81 -3.20 0.25
CA ARG A 19 -9.80 -4.19 -0.20
C ARG A 19 -9.90 -4.22 -1.73
N GLU A 20 -9.91 -3.06 -2.38
CA GLU A 20 -9.96 -3.00 -3.86
C GLU A 20 -8.67 -3.55 -4.50
N ILE A 21 -7.50 -3.24 -3.92
CA ILE A 21 -6.23 -3.85 -4.33
C ILE A 21 -6.30 -5.38 -4.19
N ALA A 22 -6.81 -5.90 -3.07
CA ALA A 22 -6.92 -7.35 -2.83
C ALA A 22 -7.83 -8.03 -3.87
N ARG A 23 -8.99 -7.44 -4.18
CA ARG A 23 -9.92 -7.91 -5.22
C ARG A 23 -9.25 -7.99 -6.59
N ALA A 24 -8.55 -6.93 -6.95
CA ALA A 24 -7.90 -6.83 -8.25
C ALA A 24 -6.72 -7.80 -8.37
N MET A 25 -5.85 -7.90 -7.36
CA MET A 25 -4.72 -8.83 -7.34
C MET A 25 -5.19 -10.30 -7.35
N ALA A 26 -6.25 -10.64 -6.59
CA ALA A 26 -6.84 -11.98 -6.65
C ALA A 26 -7.42 -12.29 -8.03
N SER A 27 -8.06 -11.34 -8.69
CA SER A 27 -8.60 -11.52 -10.05
C SER A 27 -7.52 -11.73 -11.10
N LEU A 28 -6.30 -11.25 -10.83
CA LEU A 28 -5.11 -11.48 -11.65
C LEU A 28 -4.38 -12.80 -11.30
N GLY A 29 -4.92 -13.59 -10.35
CA GLY A 29 -4.38 -14.88 -9.96
C GLY A 29 -3.26 -14.84 -8.91
N SER A 30 -3.01 -13.69 -8.26
CA SER A 30 -2.05 -13.59 -7.17
C SER A 30 -2.59 -14.21 -5.89
N ASN A 31 -1.75 -14.97 -5.16
CA ASN A 31 -2.02 -15.40 -3.79
C ASN A 31 -1.89 -14.20 -2.85
N LEU A 32 -2.67 -14.15 -1.78
CA LEU A 32 -2.72 -12.97 -0.92
C LEU A 32 -2.35 -13.29 0.54
N ILE A 33 -1.60 -12.37 1.15
CA ILE A 33 -1.45 -12.23 2.59
C ILE A 33 -2.14 -10.92 2.96
N LEU A 34 -3.26 -11.01 3.65
CA LEU A 34 -4.11 -9.88 4.01
C LEU A 34 -3.81 -9.47 5.45
N GLN A 35 -3.44 -8.22 5.67
CA GLN A 35 -3.20 -7.71 7.02
C GLN A 35 -4.29 -6.72 7.44
N SER A 36 -4.73 -6.84 8.68
CA SER A 36 -5.50 -5.83 9.41
C SER A 36 -5.19 -5.89 10.91
N ARG A 37 -5.83 -5.02 11.73
CA ARG A 37 -5.62 -5.00 13.18
C ARG A 37 -6.14 -6.25 13.88
N ALA A 38 -7.17 -6.90 13.32
CA ALA A 38 -7.75 -8.12 13.86
C ALA A 38 -8.18 -9.04 12.71
N LEU A 39 -8.07 -10.36 12.91
CA LEU A 39 -8.36 -11.37 11.87
C LEU A 39 -9.82 -11.33 11.42
N GLU A 40 -10.72 -11.06 12.36
CA GLU A 40 -12.16 -10.99 12.13
C GLU A 40 -12.55 -9.95 11.07
N HIS A 41 -11.79 -8.87 10.99
CA HIS A 41 -12.04 -7.80 10.01
C HIS A 41 -11.84 -8.26 8.55
N MET A 42 -11.09 -9.35 8.34
CA MET A 42 -10.78 -9.86 7.01
C MET A 42 -11.68 -11.00 6.58
N ALA A 43 -12.44 -11.59 7.51
CA ALA A 43 -13.29 -12.74 7.21
C ALA A 43 -14.26 -12.49 6.02
N PRO A 44 -14.97 -11.35 5.93
CA PRO A 44 -15.84 -11.08 4.78
C PRO A 44 -15.09 -11.04 3.45
N LEU A 45 -13.90 -10.43 3.41
CA LEU A 45 -13.09 -10.36 2.20
C LEU A 45 -12.56 -11.74 1.79
N ILE A 46 -12.12 -12.54 2.76
CA ILE A 46 -11.65 -13.90 2.51
C ILE A 46 -12.76 -14.75 1.89
N GLU A 47 -13.97 -14.72 2.45
CA GLU A 47 -15.12 -15.44 1.89
C GLU A 47 -15.44 -14.97 0.46
N GLU A 48 -15.40 -13.66 0.22
CA GLU A 48 -15.62 -13.09 -1.11
C GLU A 48 -14.57 -13.55 -2.13
N LEU A 49 -13.31 -13.69 -1.72
CA LEU A 49 -12.21 -14.03 -2.61
C LEU A 49 -12.00 -15.54 -2.82
N LYS A 50 -12.56 -16.41 -1.98
CA LYS A 50 -12.47 -17.88 -2.14
C LYS A 50 -12.79 -18.38 -3.54
N PRO A 51 -13.84 -17.90 -4.24
CA PRO A 51 -14.17 -18.37 -5.60
C PRO A 51 -13.12 -18.03 -6.66
N LYS A 52 -12.17 -17.15 -6.37
CA LYS A 52 -11.07 -16.81 -7.29
C LYS A 52 -10.02 -17.92 -7.40
N GLY A 53 -10.05 -18.93 -6.53
CA GLY A 53 -9.12 -20.05 -6.56
C GLY A 53 -7.69 -19.74 -6.17
N VAL A 54 -7.41 -18.55 -5.63
CA VAL A 54 -6.09 -18.16 -5.13
C VAL A 54 -5.92 -18.57 -3.65
N LYS A 55 -4.68 -18.74 -3.21
CA LYS A 55 -4.39 -19.00 -1.81
C LYS A 55 -4.52 -17.71 -1.01
N LEU A 56 -5.23 -17.78 0.12
CA LEU A 56 -5.49 -16.65 1.01
C LEU A 56 -4.91 -16.94 2.40
N LYS A 57 -4.14 -16.02 2.93
CA LYS A 57 -3.65 -16.03 4.31
C LYS A 57 -3.99 -14.69 4.95
N ALA A 58 -4.15 -14.68 6.26
CA ALA A 58 -4.45 -13.48 7.02
C ALA A 58 -3.50 -13.36 8.20
N VAL A 59 -3.07 -12.14 8.51
CA VAL A 59 -2.23 -11.82 9.66
C VAL A 59 -2.78 -10.60 10.39
N ALA A 60 -2.77 -10.64 11.72
CA ALA A 60 -3.17 -9.51 12.55
C ALA A 60 -1.92 -8.71 12.95
N CYS A 61 -2.01 -7.38 12.89
CA CYS A 61 -0.92 -6.51 13.31
C CYS A 61 -1.44 -5.13 13.67
N ASP A 62 -1.01 -4.63 14.82
CA ASP A 62 -1.09 -3.22 15.14
C ASP A 62 0.16 -2.52 14.59
N LEU A 63 -0.01 -1.68 13.57
CA LEU A 63 1.08 -0.99 12.90
C LEU A 63 1.65 0.21 13.69
N GLU A 64 1.06 0.58 14.83
CA GLU A 64 1.69 1.50 15.78
C GLU A 64 2.79 0.84 16.61
N SER A 65 2.72 -0.50 16.76
CA SER A 65 3.61 -1.27 17.62
C SER A 65 4.71 -1.96 16.83
N GLU A 66 5.94 -1.53 17.03
CA GLU A 66 7.13 -2.18 16.46
C GLU A 66 7.18 -3.69 16.79
N LYS A 67 6.87 -4.05 18.02
CA LYS A 67 6.81 -5.46 18.45
C LYS A 67 5.75 -6.24 17.67
N SER A 68 4.59 -5.64 17.41
CA SER A 68 3.53 -6.26 16.63
C SER A 68 3.96 -6.44 15.16
N ILE A 69 4.64 -5.45 14.58
CA ILE A 69 5.18 -5.54 13.23
C ILE A 69 6.21 -6.66 13.12
N GLN A 70 7.15 -6.74 14.06
CA GLN A 70 8.16 -7.81 14.09
C GLN A 70 7.52 -9.20 14.19
N ALA A 71 6.50 -9.37 15.05
CA ALA A 71 5.77 -10.63 15.19
C ALA A 71 5.05 -11.01 13.87
N MET A 72 4.37 -10.08 13.24
CA MET A 72 3.72 -10.28 11.93
C MET A 72 4.74 -10.71 10.86
N LEU A 73 5.89 -10.07 10.79
CA LEU A 73 6.92 -10.38 9.78
C LEU A 73 7.50 -11.79 10.01
N GLN A 74 7.72 -12.19 11.27
CA GLN A 74 8.14 -13.54 11.63
C GLN A 74 7.07 -14.59 11.27
N GLU A 75 5.79 -14.28 11.53
CA GLU A 75 4.67 -15.12 11.13
C GLU A 75 4.65 -15.33 9.60
N ILE A 76 4.80 -14.24 8.81
CA ILE A 76 4.86 -14.34 7.35
C ILE A 76 6.06 -15.18 6.89
N ASP A 77 7.23 -15.01 7.50
CA ASP A 77 8.41 -15.82 7.18
C ASP A 77 8.16 -17.32 7.46
N SER A 78 7.47 -17.64 8.55
CA SER A 78 7.14 -19.03 8.91
C SER A 78 6.18 -19.71 7.92
N MET A 79 5.49 -18.93 7.09
CA MET A 79 4.61 -19.45 6.03
C MET A 79 5.38 -20.14 4.91
N GLY A 80 6.70 -19.93 4.79
CA GLY A 80 7.56 -20.55 3.77
C GLY A 80 7.22 -20.09 2.35
N VAL A 81 6.70 -18.86 2.18
CA VAL A 81 6.34 -18.28 0.86
C VAL A 81 7.28 -17.14 0.50
N ILE A 82 7.49 -16.94 -0.79
CA ILE A 82 8.21 -15.77 -1.31
C ILE A 82 7.19 -14.67 -1.55
N VAL A 83 7.33 -13.55 -0.85
CA VAL A 83 6.49 -12.37 -1.06
C VAL A 83 7.05 -11.58 -2.23
N ASP A 84 6.32 -11.55 -3.33
CA ASP A 84 6.72 -10.90 -4.59
C ASP A 84 6.26 -9.44 -4.64
N PHE A 85 5.09 -9.16 -4.04
CA PHE A 85 4.47 -7.83 -4.03
C PHE A 85 4.16 -7.40 -2.61
N VAL A 86 4.42 -6.13 -2.28
CA VAL A 86 4.02 -5.51 -1.02
C VAL A 86 3.28 -4.22 -1.32
N PHE A 87 2.02 -4.16 -0.92
CA PHE A 87 1.25 -2.92 -0.88
C PHE A 87 1.20 -2.43 0.56
N ASN A 88 2.06 -1.48 0.89
CA ASN A 88 2.00 -0.73 2.14
C ASN A 88 0.88 0.30 2.03
N ASN A 89 -0.36 -0.17 2.21
CA ASN A 89 -1.56 0.61 1.98
C ASN A 89 -2.20 1.11 3.28
N ALA A 90 -2.02 0.42 4.39
CA ALA A 90 -2.58 0.85 5.66
C ALA A 90 -2.26 2.32 5.95
N GLY A 91 -3.23 3.04 6.45
CA GLY A 91 -3.07 4.45 6.80
C GLY A 91 -3.99 4.83 7.96
N LEU A 92 -3.55 5.83 8.70
CA LEU A 92 -4.27 6.44 9.79
C LEU A 92 -4.30 7.95 9.56
N GLN A 93 -5.47 8.55 9.68
CA GLN A 93 -5.62 10.00 9.78
C GLN A 93 -6.03 10.34 11.20
N VAL A 94 -5.26 11.23 11.82
CA VAL A 94 -5.61 11.80 13.12
C VAL A 94 -6.84 12.69 13.01
N PRO A 95 -7.56 12.98 14.11
CA PRO A 95 -8.70 13.87 14.07
C PRO A 95 -8.36 15.23 13.45
N TYR A 96 -9.29 15.76 12.68
CA TYR A 96 -9.18 17.11 12.13
C TYR A 96 -9.12 18.12 13.28
N CYS A 97 -8.10 18.99 13.30
CA CYS A 97 -7.85 19.98 14.32
C CYS A 97 -8.16 21.40 13.79
N PRO A 98 -9.37 21.95 14.00
CA PRO A 98 -9.76 23.25 13.44
C PRO A 98 -8.85 24.39 13.88
N ASP A 99 -8.35 24.38 15.11
CA ASP A 99 -7.28 25.26 15.57
C ASP A 99 -5.93 24.61 15.29
N PHE A 100 -5.42 24.83 14.09
CA PHE A 100 -4.16 24.20 13.62
C PHE A 100 -2.91 24.56 14.45
N TYR A 101 -2.96 25.60 15.28
CA TYR A 101 -1.89 25.89 16.25
C TYR A 101 -1.92 24.93 17.45
N SER A 102 -3.03 24.24 17.67
CA SER A 102 -3.23 23.30 18.79
C SER A 102 -2.99 21.83 18.40
N ASN A 103 -2.37 21.55 17.24
CA ASN A 103 -1.95 20.21 16.85
C ASN A 103 -1.06 19.59 17.93
N LYS A 104 -1.42 18.38 18.38
CA LYS A 104 -0.73 17.70 19.47
C LYS A 104 0.47 16.91 18.95
N ARG A 105 1.53 16.85 19.77
CA ARG A 105 2.71 16.02 19.48
C ARG A 105 2.33 14.55 19.26
N GLU A 106 1.37 14.05 20.02
CA GLU A 106 0.88 12.67 19.95
C GLU A 106 0.29 12.33 18.58
N ASP A 107 -0.40 13.28 17.94
CA ASP A 107 -0.97 13.12 16.59
C ASP A 107 0.14 12.93 15.55
N TYR A 108 1.26 13.64 15.68
CA TYR A 108 2.43 13.41 14.83
C TYR A 108 3.06 12.06 15.11
N VAL A 109 3.26 11.69 16.37
CA VAL A 109 3.86 10.39 16.75
C VAL A 109 3.06 9.25 16.17
N GLN A 110 1.73 9.26 16.33
CA GLN A 110 0.84 8.23 15.83
C GLN A 110 0.82 8.20 14.30
N SER A 111 0.73 9.37 13.65
CA SER A 111 0.76 9.49 12.21
C SER A 111 2.06 8.94 11.63
N PHE A 112 3.21 9.27 12.21
CA PHE A 112 4.49 8.77 11.75
C PHE A 112 4.64 7.27 11.99
N ALA A 113 4.19 6.75 13.12
CA ALA A 113 4.26 5.32 13.41
C ALA A 113 3.58 4.50 12.32
N VAL A 114 2.31 4.83 11.99
CA VAL A 114 1.51 4.05 11.05
C VAL A 114 1.79 4.40 9.58
N ASN A 115 1.91 5.70 9.24
CA ASN A 115 1.96 6.13 7.85
C ASN A 115 3.38 6.22 7.28
N CYS A 116 4.43 6.14 8.12
CA CYS A 116 5.81 6.26 7.69
C CYS A 116 6.68 5.10 8.20
N LEU A 117 6.79 4.92 9.52
CA LEU A 117 7.73 3.97 10.11
C LEU A 117 7.34 2.52 9.84
N ALA A 118 6.07 2.15 9.99
CA ALA A 118 5.59 0.78 9.71
C ALA A 118 5.86 0.37 8.25
N PRO A 119 5.46 1.14 7.21
CA PRO A 119 5.76 0.78 5.83
C PRO A 119 7.27 0.73 5.53
N VAL A 120 8.09 1.57 6.17
CA VAL A 120 9.56 1.52 6.04
C VAL A 120 10.12 0.23 6.64
N GLN A 121 9.68 -0.16 7.85
CA GLN A 121 10.12 -1.42 8.49
C GLN A 121 9.72 -2.64 7.66
N ILE A 122 8.49 -2.67 7.14
CA ILE A 122 8.01 -3.75 6.26
C ILE A 122 8.86 -3.80 4.98
N ALA A 123 9.16 -2.66 4.37
CA ALA A 123 10.01 -2.60 3.19
C ALA A 123 11.42 -3.14 3.49
N TYR A 124 12.06 -2.71 4.55
CA TYR A 124 13.40 -3.20 4.94
C TYR A 124 13.43 -4.71 5.17
N HIS A 125 12.35 -5.30 5.64
CA HIS A 125 12.25 -6.75 5.83
C HIS A 125 12.23 -7.52 4.50
N PHE A 126 11.45 -7.04 3.52
CA PHE A 126 11.27 -7.77 2.25
C PHE A 126 12.32 -7.43 1.18
N LEU A 127 12.83 -6.20 1.15
CA LEU A 127 13.77 -5.75 0.12
C LEU A 127 15.00 -6.65 -0.04
N PRO A 128 15.73 -7.07 1.00
CA PRO A 128 16.87 -7.98 0.85
C PRO A 128 16.48 -9.31 0.21
N LYS A 129 15.32 -9.85 0.57
CA LYS A 129 14.80 -11.11 0.02
C LYS A 129 14.40 -10.95 -1.45
N MET A 130 13.76 -9.82 -1.81
CA MET A 130 13.40 -9.48 -3.18
C MET A 130 14.64 -9.31 -4.07
N VAL A 131 15.67 -8.65 -3.55
CA VAL A 131 16.95 -8.51 -4.29
C VAL A 131 17.61 -9.86 -4.51
N ALA A 132 17.67 -10.72 -3.49
CA ALA A 132 18.20 -12.08 -3.60
C ALA A 132 17.43 -12.94 -4.62
N ASN A 133 16.12 -12.78 -4.69
CA ASN A 133 15.23 -13.48 -5.62
C ASN A 133 15.16 -12.81 -7.01
N GLN A 134 15.86 -11.71 -7.23
CA GLN A 134 15.88 -10.92 -8.47
C GLN A 134 14.47 -10.50 -8.94
N PHE A 135 13.53 -10.35 -8.00
CA PHE A 135 12.18 -9.87 -8.26
C PHE A 135 11.55 -9.30 -6.99
N GLY A 136 10.92 -8.14 -7.12
CA GLY A 136 10.12 -7.55 -6.05
C GLY A 136 9.42 -6.28 -6.50
N ARG A 137 8.23 -6.04 -5.96
CA ARG A 137 7.44 -4.83 -6.20
C ARG A 137 6.90 -4.31 -4.89
N ILE A 138 7.26 -3.10 -4.53
CA ILE A 138 6.74 -2.42 -3.35
C ILE A 138 6.00 -1.16 -3.78
N VAL A 139 4.76 -1.02 -3.36
CA VAL A 139 3.95 0.18 -3.54
C VAL A 139 3.68 0.79 -2.17
N MET A 140 4.07 2.04 -1.99
CA MET A 140 3.82 2.83 -0.79
C MET A 140 2.65 3.76 -1.04
N THR A 141 1.56 3.61 -0.29
CA THR A 141 0.41 4.51 -0.39
C THR A 141 0.73 5.82 0.30
N THR A 142 0.85 6.87 -0.50
CA THR A 142 1.09 8.25 -0.07
C THR A 142 -0.20 9.09 -0.17
N SER A 143 -0.06 10.39 -0.17
CA SER A 143 -1.15 11.36 -0.37
C SER A 143 -0.58 12.64 -0.96
N GLY A 144 -1.30 13.20 -1.93
CA GLY A 144 -1.07 14.56 -2.45
C GLY A 144 -1.73 15.66 -1.61
N ILE A 145 -2.08 15.37 -0.34
CA ILE A 145 -2.68 16.36 0.56
C ILE A 145 -1.79 17.61 0.65
N ALA A 146 -2.39 18.77 0.44
CA ALA A 146 -1.75 20.07 0.52
C ALA A 146 -2.71 21.09 1.14
N ASP A 147 -2.17 22.14 1.71
CA ASP A 147 -2.93 23.27 2.26
C ASP A 147 -3.97 22.87 3.33
N GLN A 148 -3.65 21.83 4.12
CA GLN A 148 -4.48 21.31 5.21
C GLN A 148 -3.67 21.28 6.53
N PRO A 149 -3.40 22.45 7.13
CA PRO A 149 -2.64 22.53 8.39
C PRO A 149 -3.35 21.82 9.56
N GLU A 150 -4.65 21.61 9.46
CA GLU A 150 -5.48 20.87 10.43
C GLU A 150 -5.18 19.37 10.46
N LEU A 151 -4.45 18.86 9.46
CA LEU A 151 -4.08 17.45 9.31
C LEU A 151 -2.56 17.27 9.22
N MET A 152 -1.79 18.17 9.82
CA MET A 152 -0.35 18.27 9.62
C MET A 152 0.42 17.00 9.98
N GLY A 153 0.05 16.31 11.07
CA GLY A 153 0.70 15.04 11.45
C GLY A 153 0.61 13.99 10.32
N TYR A 154 -0.58 13.86 9.72
CA TYR A 154 -0.80 12.97 8.57
C TYR A 154 -0.01 13.43 7.33
N ALA A 155 -0.13 14.71 6.97
CA ALA A 155 0.53 15.28 5.79
C ALA A 155 2.05 15.11 5.84
N CYS A 156 2.67 15.44 6.99
CA CYS A 156 4.10 15.28 7.23
C CYS A 156 4.56 13.82 7.12
N ALA A 157 3.80 12.88 7.70
CA ALA A 157 4.14 11.46 7.64
C ALA A 157 4.09 10.90 6.21
N LYS A 158 3.09 11.30 5.41
CA LYS A 158 2.98 10.91 3.99
C LYS A 158 4.08 11.54 3.12
N ALA A 159 4.45 12.80 3.39
CA ALA A 159 5.57 13.45 2.74
C ALA A 159 6.91 12.76 3.07
N ALA A 160 7.14 12.39 4.34
CA ALA A 160 8.31 11.65 4.76
C ALA A 160 8.42 10.28 4.07
N LEU A 161 7.30 9.54 3.96
CA LEU A 161 7.26 8.27 3.24
C LEU A 161 7.61 8.45 1.75
N THR A 162 7.08 9.50 1.12
CA THR A 162 7.39 9.84 -0.28
C THR A 162 8.87 10.14 -0.46
N LYS A 163 9.45 10.92 0.45
CA LYS A 163 10.89 11.23 0.43
C LYS A 163 11.74 9.98 0.58
N PHE A 164 11.38 9.07 1.50
CA PHE A 164 12.04 7.78 1.65
C PHE A 164 12.10 7.00 0.32
N VAL A 165 10.96 6.87 -0.39
CA VAL A 165 10.90 6.16 -1.67
C VAL A 165 11.78 6.83 -2.72
N ALA A 166 11.69 8.16 -2.85
CA ALA A 166 12.45 8.91 -3.85
C ALA A 166 13.97 8.75 -3.67
N ASP A 167 14.45 8.80 -2.43
CA ASP A 167 15.89 8.71 -2.15
C ASP A 167 16.41 7.26 -2.18
N PHE A 168 15.57 6.29 -1.79
CA PHE A 168 15.98 4.90 -1.69
C PHE A 168 15.93 4.17 -3.04
N ALA A 169 15.15 4.67 -3.99
CA ALA A 169 14.93 4.05 -5.30
C ALA A 169 16.20 3.78 -6.09
N CYS A 170 17.22 4.66 -5.98
CA CYS A 170 18.51 4.48 -6.68
C CYS A 170 19.26 3.19 -6.30
N LYS A 171 18.94 2.61 -5.13
CA LYS A 171 19.56 1.36 -4.65
C LYS A 171 19.12 0.13 -5.44
N PHE A 172 18.06 0.25 -6.25
CA PHE A 172 17.51 -0.86 -7.04
C PHE A 172 17.90 -0.78 -8.52
N ASN A 173 18.66 0.24 -8.92
CA ASN A 173 19.13 0.38 -10.30
C ASN A 173 19.90 -0.88 -10.73
N GLY A 174 19.54 -1.41 -11.90
CA GLY A 174 20.13 -2.64 -12.43
C GLY A 174 19.58 -3.93 -11.82
N THR A 175 18.53 -3.84 -10.98
CA THR A 175 17.82 -5.00 -10.44
C THR A 175 16.38 -5.06 -10.98
N ASN A 176 15.71 -6.20 -10.82
CA ASN A 176 14.29 -6.33 -11.10
C ASN A 176 13.45 -6.13 -9.81
N VAL A 177 13.91 -5.24 -8.93
CA VAL A 177 13.16 -4.80 -7.75
C VAL A 177 12.74 -3.35 -7.95
N MET A 178 11.45 -3.06 -7.77
CA MET A 178 10.92 -1.71 -7.92
C MET A 178 10.16 -1.28 -6.68
N MET A 179 10.36 -0.03 -6.26
CA MET A 179 9.59 0.61 -5.20
C MET A 179 9.07 1.95 -5.69
N ASN A 180 7.75 2.12 -5.64
CA ASN A 180 7.07 3.32 -6.13
C ASN A 180 6.06 3.82 -5.09
N VAL A 181 5.63 5.07 -5.21
CA VAL A 181 4.52 5.63 -4.43
C VAL A 181 3.25 5.66 -5.26
N MET A 182 2.13 5.48 -4.58
CA MET A 182 0.79 5.57 -5.14
C MET A 182 -0.05 6.53 -4.29
N ASP A 183 -0.58 7.57 -4.92
CA ASP A 183 -1.58 8.44 -4.35
C ASP A 183 -2.97 7.97 -4.82
N PRO A 184 -3.85 7.52 -3.91
CA PRO A 184 -5.19 7.06 -4.29
C PRO A 184 -6.13 8.19 -4.73
N GLY A 185 -5.79 9.45 -4.42
CA GLY A 185 -6.70 10.57 -4.47
C GLY A 185 -7.66 10.60 -3.27
N TRP A 186 -8.56 11.59 -3.25
CA TRP A 186 -9.56 11.72 -2.18
C TRP A 186 -10.78 10.87 -2.49
N LEU A 187 -10.95 9.78 -1.71
CA LEU A 187 -11.92 8.71 -1.95
C LEU A 187 -12.96 8.62 -0.83
N ARG A 188 -14.19 8.27 -1.18
CA ARG A 188 -15.25 7.94 -0.22
C ARG A 188 -14.94 6.63 0.51
N THR A 189 -14.25 6.77 1.63
CA THR A 189 -13.84 5.72 2.56
C THR A 189 -14.04 6.23 3.98
N ASP A 190 -13.87 5.37 4.99
CA ASP A 190 -13.91 5.81 6.39
C ASP A 190 -12.85 6.88 6.69
N LEU A 191 -11.72 6.85 6.00
CA LEU A 191 -10.66 7.83 6.16
C LEU A 191 -10.96 9.13 5.39
N GLY A 192 -11.42 9.05 4.15
CA GLY A 192 -11.65 10.21 3.29
C GLY A 192 -13.02 10.88 3.51
N GLY A 193 -13.94 10.20 4.20
CA GLY A 193 -15.28 10.70 4.50
C GLY A 193 -16.25 10.63 3.32
N PRO A 194 -17.55 10.92 3.58
CA PRO A 194 -18.60 10.77 2.57
C PRO A 194 -18.56 11.84 1.48
N ASN A 195 -17.92 12.98 1.76
CA ASN A 195 -17.88 14.14 0.84
C ASN A 195 -16.76 14.05 -0.20
N ALA A 196 -15.95 12.99 -0.16
CA ALA A 196 -14.88 12.81 -1.15
C ALA A 196 -15.46 12.67 -2.56
N PRO A 197 -14.82 13.29 -3.59
CA PRO A 197 -15.35 13.33 -4.95
C PRO A 197 -15.37 11.95 -5.61
N ASN A 198 -14.39 11.10 -5.30
CA ASN A 198 -14.18 9.85 -6.02
C ASN A 198 -14.74 8.64 -5.24
N SER A 199 -15.26 7.65 -5.95
CA SER A 199 -15.61 6.37 -5.34
C SER A 199 -14.36 5.56 -5.03
N VAL A 200 -14.43 4.62 -4.07
CA VAL A 200 -13.26 3.81 -3.71
C VAL A 200 -12.81 2.89 -4.85
N GLU A 201 -13.77 2.40 -5.65
CA GLU A 201 -13.51 1.52 -6.79
C GLU A 201 -12.70 2.21 -7.89
N SER A 202 -12.81 3.55 -8.01
CA SER A 202 -12.08 4.33 -9.00
C SER A 202 -10.55 4.26 -8.85
N VAL A 203 -10.05 3.78 -7.70
CA VAL A 203 -8.63 3.60 -7.45
C VAL A 203 -8.00 2.53 -8.35
N ILE A 204 -8.82 1.61 -8.86
CA ILE A 204 -8.37 0.56 -9.78
C ILE A 204 -8.64 1.01 -11.24
N PRO A 205 -7.69 0.83 -12.15
CA PRO A 205 -6.43 0.08 -12.04
C PRO A 205 -5.24 0.90 -11.51
N GLY A 206 -5.39 2.19 -11.26
CA GLY A 206 -4.29 3.10 -10.93
C GLY A 206 -3.43 2.66 -9.76
N ALA A 207 -4.05 2.11 -8.69
CA ALA A 207 -3.32 1.60 -7.52
C ALA A 207 -2.36 0.44 -7.85
N LEU A 208 -2.58 -0.27 -8.96
CA LEU A 208 -1.75 -1.40 -9.37
C LEU A 208 -0.61 -1.02 -10.31
N VAL A 209 -0.67 0.16 -10.92
CA VAL A 209 0.27 0.58 -11.99
C VAL A 209 1.72 0.46 -11.51
N GLY A 210 2.04 1.02 -10.34
CA GLY A 210 3.40 0.99 -9.79
C GLY A 210 3.94 -0.41 -9.47
N ALA A 211 3.05 -1.41 -9.34
CA ALA A 211 3.41 -2.81 -9.11
C ALA A 211 3.47 -3.64 -10.39
N LEU A 212 2.60 -3.35 -11.37
CA LEU A 212 2.46 -4.16 -12.57
C LEU A 212 3.31 -3.70 -13.76
N LEU A 213 3.87 -2.48 -13.71
CA LEU A 213 4.90 -2.08 -14.67
C LEU A 213 6.12 -3.00 -14.57
N ASP A 214 6.71 -3.27 -15.72
CA ASP A 214 7.90 -4.13 -15.86
C ASP A 214 8.96 -3.41 -16.69
N ASP A 215 9.42 -2.26 -16.19
CA ASP A 215 10.35 -1.37 -16.86
C ASP A 215 11.58 -1.03 -16.00
N GLN A 216 11.73 -1.69 -14.85
CA GLN A 216 12.85 -1.55 -13.90
C GLN A 216 13.09 -0.13 -13.40
N LYS A 217 12.04 0.72 -13.38
CA LYS A 217 12.12 2.09 -12.89
C LYS A 217 11.46 2.21 -11.51
N SER A 218 12.20 2.73 -10.56
CA SER A 218 11.77 2.98 -9.17
C SER A 218 11.64 4.48 -8.88
N GLY A 219 11.04 4.81 -7.74
CA GLY A 219 10.97 6.17 -7.22
C GLY A 219 9.89 7.05 -7.85
N ARG A 220 8.99 6.44 -8.63
CA ARG A 220 7.93 7.19 -9.33
C ARG A 220 6.70 7.40 -8.45
N TRP A 221 6.03 8.51 -8.71
CA TRP A 221 4.71 8.86 -8.17
C TRP A 221 3.62 8.53 -9.19
N PHE A 222 2.65 7.72 -8.78
CA PHE A 222 1.47 7.40 -9.56
C PHE A 222 0.21 7.94 -8.86
N ASN A 223 -0.50 8.83 -9.54
CA ASN A 223 -1.84 9.27 -9.16
C ASN A 223 -2.84 8.23 -9.65
N ALA A 224 -3.51 7.50 -8.77
CA ALA A 224 -4.43 6.44 -9.18
C ALA A 224 -5.60 6.98 -10.02
N GLN A 225 -6.07 8.19 -9.72
CA GLN A 225 -7.18 8.82 -10.44
C GLN A 225 -6.85 9.18 -11.90
N ASP A 226 -5.56 9.30 -12.25
CA ASP A 226 -5.15 9.49 -13.67
C ASP A 226 -5.51 8.29 -14.55
N TYR A 227 -5.81 7.15 -13.95
CA TYR A 227 -6.09 5.88 -14.63
C TYR A 227 -7.53 5.39 -14.41
N ALA A 228 -8.36 6.17 -13.69
CA ALA A 228 -9.75 5.78 -13.42
C ALA A 228 -10.53 5.52 -14.71
N GLY A 229 -11.29 4.42 -14.74
CA GLY A 229 -12.09 4.04 -15.91
C GLY A 229 -11.33 3.34 -17.04
N LEU A 230 -10.00 3.19 -16.92
CA LEU A 230 -9.20 2.42 -17.89
C LEU A 230 -9.17 0.93 -17.53
N SER A 231 -8.90 0.09 -18.52
CA SER A 231 -8.46 -1.29 -18.27
C SER A 231 -7.04 -1.30 -17.70
N ILE A 232 -6.60 -2.42 -17.13
CA ILE A 232 -5.21 -2.57 -16.63
C ILE A 232 -4.20 -2.37 -17.77
N GLU A 233 -4.47 -2.93 -18.95
CA GLU A 233 -3.61 -2.83 -20.13
C GLU A 233 -3.45 -1.38 -20.57
N GLU A 234 -4.55 -0.63 -20.67
CA GLU A 234 -4.55 0.78 -21.03
C GLU A 234 -3.80 1.64 -20.02
N ALA A 235 -4.01 1.36 -18.72
CA ALA A 235 -3.32 2.06 -17.64
C ALA A 235 -1.80 1.83 -17.68
N LEU A 236 -1.36 0.60 -17.91
CA LEU A 236 0.06 0.27 -18.04
C LEU A 236 0.67 0.90 -19.29
N LEU A 237 -0.04 0.92 -20.43
CA LEU A 237 0.41 1.59 -21.64
C LEU A 237 0.57 3.09 -21.41
N LYS A 238 -0.43 3.72 -20.80
CA LYS A 238 -0.39 5.15 -20.45
C LYS A 238 0.79 5.48 -19.51
N ALA A 239 1.05 4.64 -18.54
CA ALA A 239 2.13 4.84 -17.57
C ALA A 239 3.54 4.66 -18.15
N LYS A 240 3.71 3.81 -19.17
CA LYS A 240 4.99 3.63 -19.87
C LYS A 240 5.39 4.87 -20.68
N ASN A 241 4.41 5.65 -21.11
CA ASN A 241 4.61 6.84 -21.95
C ASN A 241 4.78 8.13 -21.13
N LYS A 242 4.71 8.04 -19.78
CA LYS A 242 5.03 9.12 -18.84
C LYS A 242 6.46 8.94 -18.31
#